data_43d17de6cbd0f1c23206a72158b8d6b6
#
_entry.id   43d17de6cbd0f1c23206a72158b8d6b6
#
_cell.length_a   1.000
_cell.length_b   1.000
_cell.length_c   1.000
_cell.angle_alpha   90.00
_cell.angle_beta   90.00
_cell.angle_gamma   90.00
#
_symmetry.space_group_name_H-M   'P 1'
#
loop_
_entity.id
_entity.type
_entity.pdbx_description
1 polymer ?
#
loop_
_entity_poly.entity_id
_entity_poly.type
_entity_poly.pdbx_seq_one_letter_code
_entity_poly.pdbx_strand_id
1 'polypeptide(L)'
;KAGKQKVRFQYFEDCYKENAFLAEDIRQTVQNGVPLSEIAVLFRTNMQPRALMEYMVSANLAFQTKDRIPDIYEHWIARDFFTYIRIAQGSDSRADFLSIMNRPKRYIGRDSLPDETVCFDEWMKLYEEQPWIAERIEKLWYDLKHLSRLSPYAAINYIRRGIGYDDYLAEYAEYRNANKEDFYEVADEILASAKGYRTFEEWFAHIEEYRQELKRLAQEKRRNQNAVTFATLHSAKGLEFTKVYLIDVNEGVMPYKKAVLKQDVEEERRLFYVGMTRAKESLTICSVKKMRGKEVELSRFIKEAGKEP
;
A
#
# COMPACT_ATOMS: atom_id res chain seq x y z
N LYS A 1 -22.52 6.75 -34.62
CA LYS A 1 -23.04 7.88 -33.81
C LYS A 1 -22.07 7.99 -32.63
N ALA A 2 -21.17 8.99 -32.62
CA ALA A 2 -20.38 9.31 -31.47
C ALA A 2 -21.31 9.87 -30.38
N GLY A 3 -21.70 9.03 -29.42
CA GLY A 3 -22.33 9.48 -28.20
C GLY A 3 -21.38 10.44 -27.49
N LYS A 4 -21.86 11.56 -26.97
CA LYS A 4 -21.06 12.49 -26.20
C LYS A 4 -20.64 11.76 -24.91
N GLN A 5 -19.41 11.23 -24.87
CA GLN A 5 -18.80 10.68 -23.69
C GLN A 5 -18.78 11.76 -22.61
N LYS A 6 -19.33 11.46 -21.43
CA LYS A 6 -19.30 12.38 -20.28
C LYS A 6 -17.99 12.21 -19.55
N VAL A 7 -17.11 13.20 -19.64
CA VAL A 7 -15.86 13.23 -18.89
C VAL A 7 -16.03 14.13 -17.66
N ARG A 8 -15.75 13.57 -16.47
CA ARG A 8 -15.74 14.29 -15.18
C ARG A 8 -14.35 14.24 -14.60
N PHE A 9 -13.91 15.37 -14.05
CA PHE A 9 -12.71 15.47 -13.24
C PHE A 9 -13.12 15.67 -11.79
N GLN A 10 -12.52 14.90 -10.89
CA GLN A 10 -12.82 14.94 -9.47
C GLN A 10 -11.52 15.10 -8.68
N TYR A 11 -11.56 16.02 -7.73
CA TYR A 11 -10.46 16.37 -6.86
C TYR A 11 -10.82 16.07 -5.42
N PHE A 12 -9.97 15.32 -4.73
CA PHE A 12 -10.20 14.92 -3.36
C PHE A 12 -9.09 15.41 -2.44
N GLU A 13 -9.38 15.58 -1.17
CA GLU A 13 -8.37 15.92 -0.17
C GLU A 13 -7.33 14.81 -0.01
N ASP A 14 -7.79 13.54 -0.02
CA ASP A 14 -6.97 12.36 0.12
C ASP A 14 -7.63 11.12 -0.53
N CYS A 15 -6.90 10.00 -0.55
CA CYS A 15 -7.39 8.74 -1.11
C CYS A 15 -8.60 8.16 -0.35
N TYR A 16 -8.81 8.50 0.93
CA TYR A 16 -9.99 8.02 1.67
C TYR A 16 -11.26 8.67 1.16
N LYS A 17 -11.21 9.97 0.85
CA LYS A 17 -12.32 10.70 0.24
C LYS A 17 -12.58 10.24 -1.19
N GLU A 18 -11.52 9.95 -1.95
CA GLU A 18 -11.63 9.36 -3.28
C GLU A 18 -12.30 7.99 -3.23
N ASN A 19 -11.84 7.08 -2.37
CA ASN A 19 -12.40 5.73 -2.23
C ASN A 19 -13.88 5.75 -1.81
N ALA A 20 -14.25 6.61 -0.86
CA ALA A 20 -15.63 6.77 -0.44
C ALA A 20 -16.52 7.26 -1.57
N PHE A 21 -16.07 8.25 -2.35
CA PHE A 21 -16.77 8.74 -3.53
C PHE A 21 -16.93 7.65 -4.58
N LEU A 22 -15.86 6.91 -4.90
CA LEU A 22 -15.89 5.85 -5.91
C LEU A 22 -16.92 4.77 -5.55
N ALA A 23 -16.89 4.29 -4.31
CA ALA A 23 -17.84 3.25 -3.88
C ALA A 23 -19.30 3.73 -3.96
N GLU A 24 -19.58 4.97 -3.58
CA GLU A 24 -20.92 5.54 -3.64
C GLU A 24 -21.36 5.78 -5.09
N ASP A 25 -20.50 6.34 -5.95
CA ASP A 25 -20.80 6.59 -7.36
C ASP A 25 -20.97 5.28 -8.15
N ILE A 26 -20.27 4.19 -7.76
CA ILE A 26 -20.50 2.83 -8.27
C ILE A 26 -21.88 2.33 -7.87
N ARG A 27 -22.29 2.45 -6.59
CA ARG A 27 -23.64 2.05 -6.14
C ARG A 27 -24.73 2.77 -6.88
N GLN A 28 -24.63 4.09 -7.01
CA GLN A 28 -25.59 4.89 -7.76
C GLN A 28 -25.64 4.50 -9.24
N THR A 29 -24.48 4.17 -9.82
CA THR A 29 -24.39 3.71 -11.22
C THR A 29 -25.13 2.39 -11.41
N VAL A 30 -24.99 1.45 -10.48
CA VAL A 30 -25.70 0.17 -10.49
C VAL A 30 -27.21 0.37 -10.29
N GLN A 31 -27.62 1.24 -9.38
CA GLN A 31 -29.03 1.60 -9.18
C GLN A 31 -29.66 2.20 -10.45
N ASN A 32 -28.87 2.92 -11.26
CA ASN A 32 -29.30 3.45 -12.56
C ASN A 32 -29.29 2.42 -13.71
N GLY A 33 -29.08 1.13 -13.40
CA GLY A 33 -29.19 0.02 -14.34
C GLY A 33 -27.90 -0.41 -15.04
N VAL A 34 -26.75 0.15 -14.71
CA VAL A 34 -25.46 -0.30 -15.26
C VAL A 34 -24.95 -1.47 -14.42
N PRO A 35 -24.72 -2.67 -14.99
CA PRO A 35 -24.20 -3.79 -14.25
C PRO A 35 -22.75 -3.56 -13.81
N LEU A 36 -22.33 -4.16 -12.68
CA LEU A 36 -20.96 -4.03 -12.16
C LEU A 36 -19.90 -4.44 -13.20
N SER A 37 -20.21 -5.44 -14.03
CA SER A 37 -19.30 -5.91 -15.10
C SER A 37 -18.99 -4.88 -16.19
N GLU A 38 -19.82 -3.85 -16.32
CA GLU A 38 -19.65 -2.73 -17.25
C GLU A 38 -18.95 -1.51 -16.60
N ILE A 39 -18.41 -1.70 -15.39
CA ILE A 39 -17.69 -0.67 -14.64
C ILE A 39 -16.24 -1.11 -14.46
N ALA A 40 -15.29 -0.20 -14.72
CA ALA A 40 -13.87 -0.44 -14.48
C ALA A 40 -13.22 0.65 -13.65
N VAL A 41 -12.27 0.24 -12.80
CA VAL A 41 -11.31 1.10 -12.12
C VAL A 41 -9.94 0.82 -12.71
N LEU A 42 -9.33 1.81 -13.33
CA LEU A 42 -8.05 1.70 -13.99
C LEU A 42 -7.00 2.51 -13.24
N PHE A 43 -5.81 1.95 -13.15
CA PHE A 43 -4.69 2.52 -12.39
C PHE A 43 -3.36 2.26 -13.10
N ARG A 44 -2.32 2.99 -12.69
CA ARG A 44 -1.00 2.89 -13.31
C ARG A 44 -0.17 1.73 -12.75
N THR A 45 -0.23 1.50 -11.44
CA THR A 45 0.56 0.48 -10.75
C THR A 45 -0.31 -0.40 -9.84
N ASN A 46 0.11 -1.65 -9.63
CA ASN A 46 -0.63 -2.61 -8.81
C ASN A 46 -0.70 -2.27 -7.30
N MET A 47 0.03 -1.25 -6.86
CA MET A 47 -0.02 -0.79 -5.46
C MET A 47 -1.18 0.19 -5.20
N GLN A 48 -1.63 0.93 -6.22
CA GLN A 48 -2.65 1.96 -6.08
C GLN A 48 -4.02 1.47 -5.61
N PRO A 49 -4.57 0.36 -6.16
CA PRO A 49 -5.96 0.00 -5.88
C PRO A 49 -6.18 -0.61 -4.49
N ARG A 50 -5.12 -0.90 -3.71
CA ARG A 50 -5.21 -1.63 -2.45
C ARG A 50 -6.23 -1.02 -1.48
N ALA A 51 -6.08 0.25 -1.15
CA ALA A 51 -6.95 0.92 -0.20
C ALA A 51 -8.42 0.98 -0.69
N LEU A 52 -8.63 1.13 -2.01
CA LEU A 52 -9.96 1.07 -2.59
C LEU A 52 -10.53 -0.36 -2.53
N MET A 53 -9.72 -1.37 -2.80
CA MET A 53 -10.15 -2.77 -2.71
C MET A 53 -10.55 -3.15 -1.28
N GLU A 54 -9.76 -2.75 -0.27
CA GLU A 54 -10.11 -2.91 1.14
C GLU A 54 -11.44 -2.22 1.47
N TYR A 55 -11.64 -1.00 0.96
CA TYR A 55 -12.89 -0.28 1.12
C TYR A 55 -14.08 -1.00 0.45
N MET A 56 -13.89 -1.57 -0.75
CA MET A 56 -14.93 -2.32 -1.45
C MET A 56 -15.29 -3.63 -0.72
N VAL A 57 -14.32 -4.31 -0.12
CA VAL A 57 -14.59 -5.47 0.76
C VAL A 57 -15.50 -5.05 1.91
N SER A 58 -15.14 -4.01 2.65
CA SER A 58 -15.95 -3.49 3.77
C SER A 58 -17.34 -3.02 3.32
N ALA A 59 -17.44 -2.49 2.11
CA ALA A 59 -18.67 -1.99 1.51
C ALA A 59 -19.53 -3.07 0.85
N ASN A 60 -19.09 -4.35 0.87
CA ASN A 60 -19.72 -5.50 0.19
C ASN A 60 -19.97 -5.25 -1.31
N LEU A 61 -19.01 -4.64 -2.00
CA LEU A 61 -19.05 -4.39 -3.44
C LEU A 61 -18.17 -5.40 -4.17
N ALA A 62 -18.77 -6.22 -5.03
CA ALA A 62 -18.06 -7.24 -5.79
C ALA A 62 -17.10 -6.62 -6.80
N PHE A 63 -15.84 -7.08 -6.81
CA PHE A 63 -14.84 -6.70 -7.78
C PHE A 63 -14.00 -7.90 -8.23
N GLN A 64 -13.33 -7.74 -9.36
CA GLN A 64 -12.37 -8.70 -9.90
C GLN A 64 -11.13 -7.97 -10.39
N THR A 65 -9.98 -8.66 -10.39
CA THR A 65 -8.72 -8.09 -10.86
C THR A 65 -8.25 -8.76 -12.14
N LYS A 66 -7.80 -7.99 -13.12
CA LYS A 66 -7.13 -8.53 -14.32
C LYS A 66 -5.65 -8.83 -14.05
N ASP A 67 -5.04 -8.01 -13.21
CA ASP A 67 -3.65 -8.15 -12.81
C ASP A 67 -3.52 -8.91 -11.49
N ARG A 68 -2.32 -9.46 -11.24
CA ARG A 68 -2.00 -10.01 -9.92
C ARG A 68 -1.66 -8.87 -8.99
N ILE A 69 -2.53 -8.62 -8.02
CA ILE A 69 -2.28 -7.63 -6.97
C ILE A 69 -1.34 -8.25 -5.92
N PRO A 70 -0.18 -7.65 -5.64
CA PRO A 70 0.70 -8.13 -4.60
C PRO A 70 0.06 -7.98 -3.21
N ASP A 71 0.18 -9.01 -2.38
CA ASP A 71 -0.13 -8.88 -0.96
C ASP A 71 1.03 -8.16 -0.26
N ILE A 72 0.86 -6.87 0.06
CA ILE A 72 1.90 -6.08 0.74
C ILE A 72 2.25 -6.62 2.12
N TYR A 73 1.32 -7.32 2.76
CA TYR A 73 1.50 -7.89 4.10
C TYR A 73 2.37 -9.14 4.08
N GLU A 74 2.61 -9.74 2.89
CA GLU A 74 3.63 -10.78 2.68
C GLU A 74 5.02 -10.21 2.36
N HIS A 75 5.12 -8.91 2.12
CA HIS A 75 6.42 -8.27 1.88
C HIS A 75 7.32 -8.37 3.12
N TRP A 76 8.63 -8.53 2.94
CA TRP A 76 9.58 -8.69 4.04
C TRP A 76 9.58 -7.52 5.02
N ILE A 77 9.34 -6.28 4.57
CA ILE A 77 9.18 -5.10 5.43
C ILE A 77 7.97 -5.26 6.36
N ALA A 78 6.84 -5.72 5.84
CA ALA A 78 5.66 -5.98 6.66
C ALA A 78 5.93 -7.08 7.70
N ARG A 79 6.61 -8.14 7.30
CA ARG A 79 7.00 -9.22 8.21
C ARG A 79 7.89 -8.72 9.35
N ASP A 80 8.84 -7.84 9.05
CA ASP A 80 9.68 -7.22 10.09
C ASP A 80 8.84 -6.37 11.05
N PHE A 81 7.93 -5.52 10.53
CA PHE A 81 7.04 -4.72 11.37
C PHE A 81 6.15 -5.58 12.26
N PHE A 82 5.56 -6.63 11.69
CA PHE A 82 4.72 -7.56 12.45
C PHE A 82 5.54 -8.33 13.50
N THR A 83 6.78 -8.64 13.20
CA THR A 83 7.67 -9.28 14.18
C THR A 83 8.01 -8.34 15.34
N TYR A 84 8.31 -7.07 15.08
CA TYR A 84 8.47 -6.06 16.13
C TYR A 84 7.24 -5.98 17.04
N ILE A 85 6.05 -5.99 16.43
CA ILE A 85 4.78 -5.94 17.17
C ILE A 85 4.57 -7.22 17.98
N ARG A 86 4.82 -8.41 17.40
CA ARG A 86 4.68 -9.69 18.14
C ARG A 86 5.58 -9.74 19.36
N ILE A 87 6.84 -9.34 19.24
CA ILE A 87 7.77 -9.28 20.39
C ILE A 87 7.26 -8.24 21.41
N ALA A 88 6.83 -7.08 20.97
CA ALA A 88 6.26 -6.06 21.87
C ALA A 88 5.01 -6.54 22.60
N GLN A 89 4.22 -7.46 22.01
CA GLN A 89 3.06 -8.11 22.60
C GLN A 89 3.40 -9.34 23.45
N GLY A 90 4.69 -9.64 23.65
CA GLY A 90 5.14 -10.69 24.57
C GLY A 90 5.71 -11.96 23.94
N SER A 91 5.95 -11.98 22.62
CA SER A 91 6.70 -13.08 22.02
C SER A 91 8.15 -13.06 22.52
N ASP A 92 8.62 -14.19 23.03
CA ASP A 92 10.00 -14.45 23.43
C ASP A 92 10.72 -15.38 22.44
N SER A 93 10.11 -15.68 21.31
CA SER A 93 10.63 -16.60 20.32
C SER A 93 11.99 -16.14 19.77
N ARG A 94 13.02 -16.98 19.91
CA ARG A 94 14.33 -16.78 19.28
C ARG A 94 14.25 -16.42 17.80
N ALA A 95 13.37 -17.09 17.05
CA ALA A 95 13.19 -16.85 15.61
C ALA A 95 12.75 -15.40 15.33
N ASP A 96 11.84 -14.86 16.14
CA ASP A 96 11.39 -13.48 16.01
C ASP A 96 12.54 -12.51 16.29
N PHE A 97 13.31 -12.70 17.37
CA PHE A 97 14.44 -11.84 17.68
C PHE A 97 15.53 -11.91 16.61
N LEU A 98 15.89 -13.11 16.13
CA LEU A 98 16.88 -13.26 15.06
C LEU A 98 16.48 -12.53 13.76
N SER A 99 15.20 -12.34 13.51
CA SER A 99 14.71 -11.66 12.31
C SER A 99 14.90 -10.14 12.39
N ILE A 100 14.78 -9.53 13.59
CA ILE A 100 14.76 -8.07 13.74
C ILE A 100 15.95 -7.49 14.53
N MET A 101 16.70 -8.29 15.29
CA MET A 101 17.72 -7.79 16.21
C MET A 101 18.80 -6.90 15.54
N ASN A 102 19.06 -7.10 14.25
CA ASN A 102 19.97 -6.29 13.43
C ASN A 102 19.26 -5.53 12.28
N ARG A 103 17.99 -5.18 12.47
CA ARG A 103 17.18 -4.38 11.54
C ARG A 103 16.47 -3.23 12.26
N PRO A 104 17.09 -2.09 12.52
CA PRO A 104 18.40 -1.62 12.06
C PRO A 104 19.59 -2.32 12.70
N LYS A 105 20.77 -2.05 12.12
CA LYS A 105 22.05 -2.66 12.45
C LYS A 105 22.46 -2.39 13.90
N ARG A 106 22.57 -3.45 14.71
CA ARG A 106 23.00 -3.36 16.12
C ARG A 106 24.29 -4.13 16.40
N TYR A 107 24.81 -4.87 15.40
CA TYR A 107 26.02 -5.70 15.51
C TYR A 107 25.93 -6.77 16.59
N ILE A 108 24.74 -7.29 16.85
CA ILE A 108 24.52 -8.36 17.82
C ILE A 108 24.75 -9.70 17.13
N GLY A 109 25.60 -10.54 17.73
CA GLY A 109 25.91 -11.87 17.21
C GLY A 109 24.69 -12.82 17.31
N ARG A 110 24.46 -13.64 16.29
CA ARG A 110 23.34 -14.60 16.29
C ARG A 110 23.50 -15.68 17.37
N ASP A 111 24.74 -16.02 17.70
CA ASP A 111 25.09 -17.05 18.69
C ASP A 111 24.84 -16.58 20.15
N SER A 112 24.54 -15.28 20.34
CA SER A 112 24.15 -14.75 21.65
C SER A 112 22.75 -15.15 22.10
N LEU A 113 21.98 -15.80 21.23
CA LEU A 113 20.66 -16.36 21.52
C LEU A 113 20.72 -17.89 21.33
N PRO A 114 21.23 -18.65 22.32
CA PRO A 114 21.36 -20.09 22.19
C PRO A 114 20.03 -20.84 22.33
N ASP A 115 19.12 -20.35 23.17
CA ASP A 115 17.89 -21.02 23.55
C ASP A 115 16.73 -20.68 22.62
N GLU A 116 15.65 -21.46 22.65
CA GLU A 116 14.44 -21.21 21.83
C GLU A 116 13.68 -19.96 22.28
N THR A 117 13.85 -19.56 23.54
CA THR A 117 13.26 -18.35 24.13
C THR A 117 14.33 -17.36 24.53
N VAL A 118 14.00 -16.07 24.50
CA VAL A 118 14.94 -14.97 24.77
C VAL A 118 14.57 -14.29 26.08
N CYS A 119 15.53 -14.33 27.04
CA CYS A 119 15.49 -13.54 28.26
C CYS A 119 16.42 -12.34 28.14
N PHE A 120 15.91 -11.11 28.21
CA PHE A 120 16.70 -9.88 28.03
C PHE A 120 17.79 -9.73 29.10
N ASP A 121 17.50 -10.10 30.37
CA ASP A 121 18.48 -9.97 31.45
C ASP A 121 19.66 -10.90 31.25
N GLU A 122 19.44 -12.11 30.75
CA GLU A 122 20.48 -13.07 30.40
C GLU A 122 21.25 -12.61 29.16
N TRP A 123 20.52 -12.10 28.15
CA TRP A 123 21.12 -11.61 26.93
C TRP A 123 22.03 -10.41 27.14
N MET A 124 21.67 -9.46 28.01
CA MET A 124 22.53 -8.34 28.39
C MET A 124 23.78 -8.78 29.14
N LYS A 125 23.66 -9.76 30.03
CA LYS A 125 24.80 -10.32 30.78
C LYS A 125 25.88 -10.92 29.87
N LEU A 126 25.51 -11.52 28.74
CA LEU A 126 26.50 -12.06 27.79
C LEU A 126 27.44 -10.99 27.22
N TYR A 127 27.04 -9.72 27.31
CA TYR A 127 27.79 -8.59 26.79
C TYR A 127 28.30 -7.62 27.86
N GLU A 128 28.45 -8.06 29.11
CA GLU A 128 28.99 -7.24 30.20
C GLU A 128 30.37 -6.67 29.85
N GLU A 129 31.23 -7.44 29.15
CA GLU A 129 32.54 -7.00 28.69
C GLU A 129 32.47 -6.13 27.40
N GLN A 130 31.32 -5.97 26.81
CA GLN A 130 31.08 -5.16 25.60
C GLN A 130 29.90 -4.19 25.82
N PRO A 131 30.05 -3.16 26.66
CA PRO A 131 28.95 -2.29 27.10
C PRO A 131 28.17 -1.66 25.95
N TRP A 132 28.82 -1.35 24.84
CA TRP A 132 28.19 -0.76 23.66
C TRP A 132 27.17 -1.70 22.95
N ILE A 133 27.33 -3.03 23.09
CA ILE A 133 26.31 -3.99 22.62
C ILE A 133 25.19 -4.10 23.65
N ALA A 134 25.52 -4.20 24.94
CA ALA A 134 24.54 -4.25 26.02
C ALA A 134 23.60 -3.04 25.98
N GLU A 135 24.10 -1.83 25.78
CA GLU A 135 23.30 -0.61 25.60
C GLU A 135 22.33 -0.70 24.41
N ARG A 136 22.74 -1.35 23.32
CA ARG A 136 21.85 -1.54 22.15
C ARG A 136 20.76 -2.57 22.40
N ILE A 137 21.04 -3.61 23.17
CA ILE A 137 20.05 -4.60 23.62
C ILE A 137 19.08 -3.94 24.58
N GLU A 138 19.59 -3.17 25.54
CA GLU A 138 18.76 -2.40 26.47
C GLU A 138 17.84 -1.41 25.75
N LYS A 139 18.42 -0.67 24.77
CA LYS A 139 17.61 0.22 23.92
C LYS A 139 16.51 -0.54 23.18
N LEU A 140 16.83 -1.70 22.60
CA LEU A 140 15.82 -2.54 21.93
C LEU A 140 14.70 -2.95 22.90
N TRP A 141 15.02 -3.32 24.11
CA TRP A 141 14.05 -3.66 25.13
C TRP A 141 13.11 -2.47 25.49
N TYR A 142 13.68 -1.26 25.65
CA TYR A 142 12.89 -0.05 25.88
C TYR A 142 12.00 0.27 24.68
N ASP A 143 12.54 0.15 23.47
CA ASP A 143 11.80 0.38 22.23
C ASP A 143 10.58 -0.58 22.13
N LEU A 144 10.76 -1.86 22.44
CA LEU A 144 9.70 -2.86 22.44
C LEU A 144 8.64 -2.61 23.53
N LYS A 145 9.08 -2.23 24.75
CA LYS A 145 8.16 -1.81 25.80
C LYS A 145 7.35 -0.57 25.45
N HIS A 146 7.96 0.37 24.72
CA HIS A 146 7.24 1.53 24.24
C HIS A 146 6.22 1.15 23.16
N LEU A 147 6.62 0.31 22.20
CA LEU A 147 5.75 -0.20 21.13
C LEU A 147 4.47 -0.87 21.66
N SER A 148 4.56 -1.65 22.76
CA SER A 148 3.43 -2.37 23.31
C SER A 148 2.25 -1.48 23.76
N ARG A 149 2.50 -0.18 23.93
CA ARG A 149 1.52 0.82 24.41
C ARG A 149 0.94 1.69 23.29
N LEU A 150 1.44 1.52 22.07
CA LEU A 150 1.06 2.35 20.93
C LEU A 150 -0.11 1.74 20.16
N SER A 151 -0.88 2.60 19.48
CA SER A 151 -1.81 2.16 18.45
C SER A 151 -1.05 1.64 17.23
N PRO A 152 -1.67 0.82 16.34
CA PRO A 152 -0.99 0.28 15.16
C PRO A 152 -0.28 1.34 14.31
N TYR A 153 -0.94 2.45 14.02
CA TYR A 153 -0.36 3.55 13.25
C TYR A 153 0.85 4.18 13.97
N ALA A 154 0.74 4.45 15.27
CA ALA A 154 1.82 5.03 16.04
C ALA A 154 3.01 4.05 16.18
N ALA A 155 2.74 2.75 16.31
CA ALA A 155 3.76 1.71 16.40
C ALA A 155 4.57 1.60 15.09
N ILE A 156 3.91 1.52 13.94
CA ILE A 156 4.61 1.50 12.65
C ILE A 156 5.45 2.76 12.44
N ASN A 157 4.89 3.94 12.78
CA ASN A 157 5.64 5.18 12.67
C ASN A 157 6.85 5.22 13.62
N TYR A 158 6.73 4.65 14.83
CA TYR A 158 7.83 4.55 15.77
C TYR A 158 8.91 3.57 15.31
N ILE A 159 8.54 2.40 14.77
CA ILE A 159 9.49 1.45 14.16
C ILE A 159 10.28 2.15 13.07
N ARG A 160 9.62 2.89 12.19
CA ARG A 160 10.26 3.58 11.07
C ARG A 160 11.23 4.65 11.52
N ARG A 161 10.80 5.55 12.41
CA ARG A 161 11.54 6.77 12.77
C ARG A 161 12.22 6.71 14.13
N GLY A 162 11.56 6.18 15.16
CA GLY A 162 12.08 6.09 16.52
C GLY A 162 13.15 5.01 16.66
N ILE A 163 12.90 3.83 16.09
CA ILE A 163 13.86 2.72 16.07
C ILE A 163 14.90 2.94 14.96
N GLY A 164 14.58 3.69 13.88
CA GLY A 164 15.48 3.98 12.77
C GLY A 164 15.38 2.95 11.63
N TYR A 165 14.21 2.35 11.43
CA TYR A 165 14.05 1.36 10.36
C TYR A 165 14.09 1.98 8.96
N ASP A 166 13.69 3.26 8.80
CA ASP A 166 13.80 3.97 7.51
C ASP A 166 15.28 4.16 7.11
N ASP A 167 16.19 4.40 8.08
CA ASP A 167 17.64 4.48 7.81
C ASP A 167 18.18 3.11 7.37
N TYR A 168 17.72 2.02 8.03
CA TYR A 168 18.05 0.66 7.60
C TYR A 168 17.58 0.37 6.18
N LEU A 169 16.37 0.83 5.78
CA LEU A 169 15.88 0.67 4.41
C LEU A 169 16.75 1.42 3.40
N ALA A 170 17.26 2.61 3.75
CA ALA A 170 18.16 3.38 2.91
C ALA A 170 19.50 2.66 2.72
N GLU A 171 20.11 2.17 3.80
CA GLU A 171 21.34 1.38 3.75
C GLU A 171 21.16 0.08 2.95
N TYR A 172 20.04 -0.60 3.15
CA TYR A 172 19.72 -1.83 2.43
C TYR A 172 19.54 -1.57 0.92
N ALA A 173 18.88 -0.46 0.56
CA ALA A 173 18.72 -0.06 -0.83
C ALA A 173 20.08 0.20 -1.51
N GLU A 174 20.97 0.92 -0.83
CA GLU A 174 22.32 1.18 -1.31
C GLU A 174 23.10 -0.13 -1.53
N TYR A 175 23.08 -1.02 -0.53
CA TYR A 175 23.74 -2.33 -0.61
C TYR A 175 23.21 -3.17 -1.78
N ARG A 176 21.90 -3.11 -2.07
CA ARG A 176 21.24 -3.87 -3.14
C ARG A 176 21.25 -3.15 -4.49
N ASN A 177 21.85 -1.97 -4.58
CA ASN A 177 21.78 -1.09 -5.75
C ASN A 177 20.33 -0.89 -6.24
N ALA A 178 19.42 -0.70 -5.28
CA ALA A 178 17.98 -0.52 -5.49
C ALA A 178 17.55 0.91 -5.14
N ASN A 179 16.38 1.31 -5.61
CA ASN A 179 15.84 2.62 -5.24
C ASN A 179 15.17 2.54 -3.85
N LYS A 180 15.66 3.30 -2.89
CA LYS A 180 15.11 3.37 -1.54
C LYS A 180 13.64 3.79 -1.50
N GLU A 181 13.20 4.61 -2.46
CA GLU A 181 11.81 5.07 -2.55
C GLU A 181 10.83 3.91 -2.77
N ASP A 182 11.25 2.84 -3.45
CA ASP A 182 10.41 1.66 -3.65
C ASP A 182 10.13 0.95 -2.31
N PHE A 183 11.10 0.91 -1.40
CA PHE A 183 10.94 0.34 -0.04
C PHE A 183 10.12 1.28 0.86
N TYR A 184 10.35 2.58 0.76
CA TYR A 184 9.56 3.56 1.50
C TYR A 184 8.09 3.54 1.09
N GLU A 185 7.79 3.33 -0.20
CA GLU A 185 6.40 3.17 -0.66
C GLU A 185 5.70 2.00 0.02
N VAL A 186 6.37 0.85 0.14
CA VAL A 186 5.81 -0.30 0.86
C VAL A 186 5.59 0.03 2.34
N ALA A 187 6.57 0.66 2.99
CA ALA A 187 6.44 1.06 4.38
C ALA A 187 5.34 2.12 4.60
N ASP A 188 5.19 3.07 3.67
CA ASP A 188 4.12 4.07 3.67
C ASP A 188 2.74 3.42 3.50
N GLU A 189 2.60 2.40 2.64
CA GLU A 189 1.36 1.65 2.46
C GLU A 189 0.96 0.87 3.72
N ILE A 190 1.93 0.21 4.37
CA ILE A 190 1.68 -0.50 5.64
C ILE A 190 1.28 0.49 6.73
N LEU A 191 1.96 1.63 6.83
CA LEU A 191 1.60 2.70 7.77
C LEU A 191 0.18 3.22 7.51
N ALA A 192 -0.16 3.47 6.25
CA ALA A 192 -1.49 3.95 5.87
C ALA A 192 -2.59 2.94 6.21
N SER A 193 -2.34 1.63 6.03
CA SER A 193 -3.30 0.58 6.36
C SER A 193 -3.59 0.47 7.87
N ALA A 194 -2.65 0.86 8.72
CA ALA A 194 -2.80 0.85 10.16
C ALA A 194 -3.63 2.04 10.71
N LYS A 195 -3.96 3.02 9.83
CA LYS A 195 -4.67 4.23 10.23
C LYS A 195 -6.13 3.93 10.58
N GLY A 196 -6.58 4.43 11.72
CA GLY A 196 -7.97 4.32 12.18
C GLY A 196 -8.21 3.15 13.13
N TYR A 197 -7.30 2.19 13.24
CA TYR A 197 -7.40 1.09 14.20
C TYR A 197 -6.83 1.50 15.56
N ARG A 198 -7.51 1.08 16.62
CA ARG A 198 -7.11 1.37 18.00
C ARG A 198 -6.21 0.29 18.57
N THR A 199 -6.47 -0.96 18.20
CA THR A 199 -5.72 -2.13 18.68
C THR A 199 -5.10 -2.90 17.52
N PHE A 200 -4.08 -3.72 17.84
CA PHE A 200 -3.44 -4.58 16.84
C PHE A 200 -4.37 -5.70 16.39
N GLU A 201 -5.23 -6.21 17.29
CA GLU A 201 -6.20 -7.25 16.99
C GLU A 201 -7.18 -6.78 15.90
N GLU A 202 -7.73 -5.55 16.03
CA GLU A 202 -8.62 -4.97 15.03
C GLU A 202 -7.93 -4.85 13.66
N TRP A 203 -6.69 -4.36 13.66
CA TRP A 203 -5.93 -4.20 12.43
C TRP A 203 -5.56 -5.53 11.78
N PHE A 204 -5.11 -6.51 12.55
CA PHE A 204 -4.78 -7.84 12.03
C PHE A 204 -6.00 -8.61 11.55
N ALA A 205 -7.15 -8.46 12.21
CA ALA A 205 -8.42 -9.03 11.73
C ALA A 205 -8.79 -8.46 10.35
N HIS A 206 -8.67 -7.15 10.17
CA HIS A 206 -8.90 -6.50 8.87
C HIS A 206 -7.92 -6.99 7.78
N ILE A 207 -6.63 -7.12 8.11
CA ILE A 207 -5.63 -7.66 7.19
C ILE A 207 -6.02 -9.08 6.74
N GLU A 208 -6.46 -9.91 7.68
CA GLU A 208 -6.83 -11.29 7.36
C GLU A 208 -8.09 -11.36 6.49
N GLU A 209 -9.11 -10.54 6.76
CA GLU A 209 -10.30 -10.42 5.90
C GLU A 209 -9.91 -10.03 4.47
N TYR A 210 -9.07 -9.03 4.32
CA TYR A 210 -8.56 -8.59 3.01
C TYR A 210 -7.79 -9.71 2.29
N ARG A 211 -6.93 -10.43 3.00
CA ARG A 211 -6.15 -11.54 2.43
C ARG A 211 -7.03 -12.71 2.02
N GLN A 212 -8.07 -13.02 2.79
CA GLN A 212 -9.05 -14.05 2.45
C GLN A 212 -9.81 -13.66 1.18
N GLU A 213 -10.19 -12.41 1.05
CA GLU A 213 -10.85 -11.91 -0.16
C GLU A 213 -9.94 -11.97 -1.39
N LEU A 214 -8.66 -11.56 -1.27
CA LEU A 214 -7.69 -11.71 -2.35
C LEU A 214 -7.54 -13.17 -2.80
N LYS A 215 -7.48 -14.11 -1.85
CA LYS A 215 -7.42 -15.56 -2.14
C LYS A 215 -8.69 -16.03 -2.84
N ARG A 216 -9.87 -15.60 -2.36
CA ARG A 216 -11.17 -15.90 -2.97
C ARG A 216 -11.21 -15.41 -4.41
N LEU A 217 -10.84 -14.17 -4.66
CA LEU A 217 -10.78 -13.58 -6.01
C LEU A 217 -9.82 -14.31 -6.94
N ALA A 218 -8.67 -14.74 -6.42
CA ALA A 218 -7.71 -15.51 -7.21
C ALA A 218 -8.26 -16.89 -7.63
N GLN A 219 -9.09 -17.52 -6.80
CA GLN A 219 -9.71 -18.81 -7.06
C GLN A 219 -10.95 -18.70 -7.96
N GLU A 220 -11.73 -17.63 -7.82
CA GLU A 220 -13.01 -17.42 -8.52
C GLU A 220 -12.87 -16.77 -9.91
N LYS A 221 -11.67 -16.59 -10.43
CA LYS A 221 -11.37 -15.94 -11.74
C LYS A 221 -12.27 -16.37 -12.90
N ARG A 222 -13.14 -17.37 -12.72
CA ARG A 222 -14.08 -17.90 -13.72
C ARG A 222 -15.57 -17.78 -13.35
N ARG A 223 -15.95 -17.29 -12.16
CA ARG A 223 -17.34 -17.40 -11.67
C ARG A 223 -18.09 -16.08 -11.53
N ASN A 224 -17.46 -14.96 -11.25
CA ASN A 224 -18.18 -13.71 -11.04
C ASN A 224 -18.32 -12.93 -12.35
N GLN A 225 -19.44 -13.12 -13.04
CA GLN A 225 -19.75 -12.38 -14.28
C GLN A 225 -20.22 -10.93 -14.01
N ASN A 226 -20.59 -10.58 -12.78
CA ASN A 226 -21.08 -9.25 -12.42
C ASN A 226 -20.25 -8.65 -11.28
N ALA A 227 -19.07 -8.15 -11.60
CA ALA A 227 -18.13 -7.53 -10.66
C ALA A 227 -17.39 -6.36 -11.33
N VAL A 228 -17.04 -5.32 -10.56
CA VAL A 228 -16.21 -4.18 -11.04
C VAL A 228 -14.85 -4.69 -11.46
N THR A 229 -14.38 -4.30 -12.63
CA THR A 229 -13.06 -4.71 -13.12
C THR A 229 -11.97 -3.74 -12.65
N PHE A 230 -10.98 -4.26 -11.93
CA PHE A 230 -9.75 -3.57 -11.57
C PHE A 230 -8.65 -4.00 -12.53
N ALA A 231 -8.01 -3.04 -13.19
CA ALA A 231 -6.95 -3.33 -14.15
C ALA A 231 -5.91 -2.21 -14.22
N THR A 232 -4.66 -2.58 -14.49
CA THR A 232 -3.68 -1.58 -14.92
C THR A 232 -4.08 -1.02 -16.27
N LEU A 233 -3.63 0.19 -16.57
CA LEU A 233 -3.82 0.79 -17.90
C LEU A 233 -3.30 -0.10 -19.02
N HIS A 234 -2.24 -0.88 -18.76
CA HIS A 234 -1.69 -1.85 -19.72
C HIS A 234 -2.63 -3.03 -19.96
N SER A 235 -3.14 -3.61 -18.89
CA SER A 235 -4.04 -4.78 -18.95
C SER A 235 -5.44 -4.42 -19.45
N ALA A 236 -5.80 -3.15 -19.40
CA ALA A 236 -7.07 -2.64 -19.94
C ALA A 236 -7.08 -2.48 -21.46
N LYS A 237 -5.92 -2.64 -22.14
CA LYS A 237 -5.85 -2.54 -23.59
C LYS A 237 -6.76 -3.57 -24.27
N GLY A 238 -7.64 -3.11 -25.17
CA GLY A 238 -8.60 -3.97 -25.87
C GLY A 238 -9.88 -4.26 -25.11
N LEU A 239 -10.02 -3.81 -23.85
CA LEU A 239 -11.28 -3.87 -23.09
C LEU A 239 -12.05 -2.57 -23.27
N GLU A 240 -13.36 -2.62 -23.06
CA GLU A 240 -14.23 -1.44 -23.08
C GLU A 240 -15.33 -1.60 -22.04
N PHE A 241 -15.68 -0.50 -21.36
CA PHE A 241 -16.67 -0.48 -20.28
C PHE A 241 -17.60 0.71 -20.44
N THR A 242 -18.83 0.58 -19.98
CA THR A 242 -19.80 1.67 -19.99
C THR A 242 -19.31 2.84 -19.13
N LYS A 243 -18.70 2.53 -17.97
CA LYS A 243 -18.16 3.53 -17.07
C LYS A 243 -16.73 3.17 -16.62
N VAL A 244 -15.84 4.16 -16.69
CA VAL A 244 -14.43 4.01 -16.28
C VAL A 244 -14.06 5.08 -15.26
N TYR A 245 -13.34 4.67 -14.25
CA TYR A 245 -12.63 5.53 -13.32
C TYR A 245 -11.13 5.40 -13.54
N LEU A 246 -10.43 6.52 -13.67
CA LEU A 246 -8.97 6.60 -13.60
C LEU A 246 -8.61 7.19 -12.24
N ILE A 247 -7.94 6.43 -11.38
CA ILE A 247 -7.63 6.82 -10.01
C ILE A 247 -6.20 7.34 -9.86
N ASP A 248 -5.99 8.17 -8.84
CA ASP A 248 -4.67 8.71 -8.48
C ASP A 248 -3.95 9.37 -9.66
N VAL A 249 -4.65 10.15 -10.49
CA VAL A 249 -4.03 10.83 -11.63
C VAL A 249 -3.26 12.05 -11.15
N ASN A 250 -2.13 11.78 -10.49
CA ASN A 250 -1.23 12.73 -9.87
C ASN A 250 0.15 12.66 -10.50
N GLU A 251 0.91 13.75 -10.39
CA GLU A 251 2.32 13.79 -10.81
C GLU A 251 3.13 12.74 -10.03
N GLY A 252 4.02 12.03 -10.73
CA GLY A 252 4.78 10.91 -10.16
C GLY A 252 4.05 9.56 -10.15
N VAL A 253 2.73 9.56 -10.36
CA VAL A 253 1.90 8.37 -10.59
C VAL A 253 1.51 8.28 -12.07
N MET A 254 0.97 9.34 -12.62
CA MET A 254 0.62 9.49 -14.02
C MET A 254 0.97 10.92 -14.49
N PRO A 255 2.12 11.12 -15.16
CA PRO A 255 3.14 10.13 -15.55
C PRO A 255 3.86 9.48 -14.35
N TYR A 256 4.33 8.24 -14.55
CA TYR A 256 5.05 7.52 -13.51
C TYR A 256 6.41 8.19 -13.22
N LYS A 257 6.79 8.27 -11.94
CA LYS A 257 8.00 8.95 -11.46
C LYS A 257 9.31 8.52 -12.14
N LYS A 258 9.36 7.30 -12.70
CA LYS A 258 10.53 6.81 -13.45
C LYS A 258 10.56 7.26 -14.91
N ALA A 259 9.49 7.86 -15.42
CA ALA A 259 9.41 8.44 -16.77
C ALA A 259 10.08 9.83 -16.79
N VAL A 260 11.41 9.85 -16.86
CA VAL A 260 12.22 11.08 -16.79
C VAL A 260 12.50 11.65 -18.17
N LEU A 261 12.76 10.78 -19.14
CA LEU A 261 13.06 11.20 -20.52
C LEU A 261 11.78 11.61 -21.24
N LYS A 262 11.89 12.55 -22.17
CA LYS A 262 10.76 13.01 -22.98
C LYS A 262 10.03 11.85 -23.67
N GLN A 263 10.75 10.87 -24.15
CA GLN A 263 10.17 9.67 -24.77
C GLN A 263 9.33 8.84 -23.80
N ASP A 264 9.80 8.69 -22.55
CA ASP A 264 9.08 7.96 -21.51
C ASP A 264 7.79 8.69 -21.12
N VAL A 265 7.84 10.02 -21.01
CA VAL A 265 6.66 10.85 -20.74
C VAL A 265 5.63 10.75 -21.85
N GLU A 266 6.06 10.70 -23.11
CA GLU A 266 5.15 10.51 -24.26
C GLU A 266 4.52 9.10 -24.26
N GLU A 267 5.24 8.08 -23.82
CA GLU A 267 4.66 6.74 -23.66
C GLU A 267 3.64 6.70 -22.52
N GLU A 268 3.91 7.35 -21.40
CA GLU A 268 2.94 7.54 -20.31
C GLU A 268 1.69 8.30 -20.79
N ARG A 269 1.87 9.31 -21.66
CA ARG A 269 0.75 10.04 -22.26
C ARG A 269 -0.11 9.14 -23.16
N ARG A 270 0.51 8.28 -23.97
CA ARG A 270 -0.21 7.28 -24.77
C ARG A 270 -0.97 6.31 -23.91
N LEU A 271 -0.34 5.86 -22.83
CA LEU A 271 -0.97 4.95 -21.87
C LEU A 271 -2.19 5.59 -21.18
N PHE A 272 -2.06 6.86 -20.78
CA PHE A 272 -3.18 7.63 -20.23
C PHE A 272 -4.32 7.77 -21.23
N TYR A 273 -4.00 8.09 -22.49
CA TYR A 273 -4.98 8.15 -23.57
C TYR A 273 -5.69 6.80 -23.78
N VAL A 274 -4.95 5.68 -23.73
CA VAL A 274 -5.54 4.33 -23.80
C VAL A 274 -6.56 4.14 -22.70
N GLY A 275 -6.22 4.51 -21.47
CA GLY A 275 -7.14 4.44 -20.32
C GLY A 275 -8.43 5.25 -20.55
N MET A 276 -8.30 6.48 -21.02
CA MET A 276 -9.46 7.34 -21.33
C MET A 276 -10.38 6.73 -22.37
N THR A 277 -9.81 6.10 -23.41
CA THR A 277 -10.60 5.48 -24.49
C THR A 277 -11.27 4.16 -24.11
N ARG A 278 -11.07 3.66 -22.90
CA ARG A 278 -11.78 2.45 -22.41
C ARG A 278 -13.21 2.71 -22.01
N ALA A 279 -13.60 3.97 -21.80
CA ALA A 279 -14.95 4.35 -21.47
C ALA A 279 -15.83 4.50 -22.73
N LYS A 280 -16.95 3.79 -22.77
CA LYS A 280 -17.97 3.95 -23.83
C LYS A 280 -18.83 5.20 -23.61
N GLU A 281 -19.29 5.43 -22.37
CA GLU A 281 -20.26 6.47 -22.04
C GLU A 281 -19.77 7.48 -21.00
N SER A 282 -19.13 7.02 -19.94
CA SER A 282 -18.73 7.87 -18.81
C SER A 282 -17.32 7.58 -18.36
N LEU A 283 -16.51 8.64 -18.27
CA LEU A 283 -15.17 8.65 -17.74
C LEU A 283 -15.10 9.59 -16.54
N THR A 284 -14.61 9.09 -15.40
CA THR A 284 -14.27 9.91 -14.25
C THR A 284 -12.78 9.82 -14.01
N ILE A 285 -12.10 10.96 -14.00
CA ILE A 285 -10.67 11.07 -13.72
C ILE A 285 -10.53 11.66 -12.32
N CYS A 286 -9.89 10.91 -11.44
CA CYS A 286 -9.74 11.24 -10.02
C CYS A 286 -8.30 11.61 -9.69
N SER A 287 -8.12 12.62 -8.85
CA SER A 287 -6.84 13.06 -8.33
C SER A 287 -6.99 13.50 -6.89
N VAL A 288 -5.92 13.43 -6.12
CA VAL A 288 -5.91 13.76 -4.69
C VAL A 288 -4.89 14.86 -4.41
N LYS A 289 -5.11 15.64 -3.34
CA LYS A 289 -4.14 16.62 -2.86
C LYS A 289 -3.05 15.98 -2.01
N LYS A 290 -3.43 14.94 -1.25
CA LYS A 290 -2.51 14.22 -0.37
C LYS A 290 -2.56 12.73 -0.64
N MET A 291 -1.38 12.15 -0.81
CA MET A 291 -1.19 10.71 -0.94
C MET A 291 -0.27 10.23 0.18
N ARG A 292 -0.73 9.24 0.98
CA ARG A 292 0.05 8.71 2.12
C ARG A 292 0.53 9.79 3.09
N GLY A 293 -0.29 10.85 3.29
CA GLY A 293 0.01 11.97 4.18
C GLY A 293 0.97 13.03 3.62
N LYS A 294 1.45 12.86 2.38
CA LYS A 294 2.30 13.85 1.67
C LYS A 294 1.47 14.60 0.64
N GLU A 295 1.73 15.87 0.48
CA GLU A 295 1.15 16.68 -0.61
C GLU A 295 1.68 16.17 -1.96
N VAL A 296 0.79 16.06 -2.94
CA VAL A 296 1.10 15.65 -4.31
C VAL A 296 0.50 16.62 -5.31
N GLU A 297 1.19 16.78 -6.42
CA GLU A 297 0.71 17.65 -7.48
C GLU A 297 -0.27 16.95 -8.40
N LEU A 298 -1.14 17.74 -9.00
CA LEU A 298 -1.98 17.34 -10.11
C LEU A 298 -1.13 16.90 -11.29
N SER A 299 -1.51 15.79 -11.93
CA SER A 299 -0.87 15.34 -13.17
C SER A 299 -0.79 16.45 -14.23
N ARG A 300 0.40 16.59 -14.82
CA ARG A 300 0.60 17.47 -15.97
C ARG A 300 -0.36 17.16 -17.13
N PHE A 301 -0.78 15.93 -17.29
CA PHE A 301 -1.72 15.53 -18.34
C PHE A 301 -3.12 16.14 -18.15
N ILE A 302 -3.55 16.33 -16.90
CA ILE A 302 -4.80 17.03 -16.59
C ILE A 302 -4.62 18.55 -16.81
N LYS A 303 -3.51 19.13 -16.35
CA LYS A 303 -3.18 20.56 -16.56
C LYS A 303 -3.16 20.91 -18.06
N GLU A 304 -2.52 20.07 -18.89
CA GLU A 304 -2.47 20.23 -20.35
C GLU A 304 -3.86 20.12 -21.01
N ALA A 305 -4.78 19.36 -20.43
CA ALA A 305 -6.17 19.31 -20.90
C ALA A 305 -7.00 20.54 -20.50
N GLY A 306 -6.39 21.56 -19.89
CA GLY A 306 -7.04 22.79 -19.45
C GLY A 306 -8.03 22.59 -18.31
N LYS A 307 -7.80 21.58 -17.47
CA LYS A 307 -8.64 21.23 -16.31
C LYS A 307 -7.82 21.42 -15.05
N GLU A 308 -7.85 22.63 -14.53
CA GLU A 308 -7.41 22.94 -13.16
C GLU A 308 -8.61 22.92 -12.22
N PRO A 309 -8.41 22.59 -10.90
CA PRO A 309 -9.48 22.51 -9.92
C PRO A 309 -10.15 23.84 -9.65
#